data_b38a1d0e4139a3de032a3f53a36c9b04
#
_entry.id   b38a1d0e4139a3de032a3f53a36c9b04
#
_cell.length_a   1.000
_cell.length_b   1.000
_cell.length_c   1.000
_cell.angle_alpha   90.00
_cell.angle_beta   90.00
_cell.angle_gamma   90.00
#
_symmetry.space_group_name_H-M   'P 1'
#
loop_
_entity.id
_entity.type
_entity.pdbx_description
1 polymer ?
#
loop_
_entity_poly.entity_id
_entity_poly.type
_entity_poly.pdbx_seq_one_letter_code
_entity_poly.pdbx_strand_id
1 'polypeptide(L)'
;MKRMEWLSSAAAIGLFAAGLAAQTRPNFPGQWTREPAPTATAQAGAGQVETARGVRLGNMGSGWGPRMTITQDASRLKVECAYFAPKDMQPPLIFVYALNGTETENSVMMGRGRQVQVSKAEWVRNTLVITTRHTFNHPETGQTITSEVKQKLSIESPDLLIVEVERSGVLGGPPSTTRTTYRKH
;
A
#
# COMPACT_ATOMS: atom_id res chain seq x y z
N MET A 1 13.67 46.81 -66.97
CA MET A 1 14.53 46.16 -66.02
C MET A 1 13.79 46.21 -64.62
N LYS A 2 13.14 45.11 -64.21
CA LYS A 2 12.41 45.02 -62.89
C LYS A 2 13.30 44.21 -61.94
N ARG A 3 13.72 44.86 -60.87
CA ARG A 3 14.42 44.20 -59.75
C ARG A 3 13.39 43.51 -58.87
N MET A 4 13.55 42.22 -58.66
CA MET A 4 12.74 41.38 -57.80
C MET A 4 13.44 41.28 -56.44
N GLU A 5 12.83 41.91 -55.41
CA GLU A 5 13.34 41.84 -54.03
C GLU A 5 12.83 40.56 -53.36
N TRP A 6 13.75 39.74 -52.87
CA TRP A 6 13.47 38.55 -52.09
C TRP A 6 13.38 38.92 -50.62
N LEU A 7 12.17 38.80 -50.06
CA LEU A 7 11.94 38.91 -48.61
C LEU A 7 12.23 37.57 -47.98
N SER A 8 13.33 37.49 -47.20
CA SER A 8 13.69 36.34 -46.38
C SER A 8 12.90 36.40 -45.05
N SER A 9 11.90 35.54 -44.92
CA SER A 9 11.19 35.36 -43.63
C SER A 9 12.02 34.40 -42.78
N ALA A 10 12.63 34.89 -41.70
CA ALA A 10 13.24 34.11 -40.65
C ALA A 10 12.16 33.60 -39.69
N ALA A 11 11.87 32.31 -39.77
CA ALA A 11 10.99 31.65 -38.79
C ALA A 11 11.79 31.34 -37.51
N ALA A 12 11.49 32.05 -36.45
CA ALA A 12 12.04 31.76 -35.13
C ALA A 12 11.31 30.54 -34.52
N ILE A 13 11.99 29.40 -34.49
CA ILE A 13 11.53 28.18 -33.79
C ILE A 13 11.83 28.38 -32.32
N GLY A 14 10.80 28.75 -31.56
CA GLY A 14 10.87 28.76 -30.10
C GLY A 14 10.87 27.34 -29.51
N LEU A 15 12.02 26.88 -29.04
CA LEU A 15 12.11 25.66 -28.23
C LEU A 15 11.46 25.90 -26.86
N PHE A 16 10.24 25.42 -26.70
CA PHE A 16 9.65 25.25 -25.36
C PHE A 16 10.33 24.06 -24.68
N ALA A 17 11.34 24.33 -23.87
CA ALA A 17 11.86 23.36 -22.91
C ALA A 17 10.80 23.17 -21.83
N ALA A 18 9.89 22.20 -22.00
CA ALA A 18 9.02 21.74 -20.93
C ALA A 18 9.91 21.09 -19.87
N GLY A 19 10.22 21.83 -18.81
CA GLY A 19 10.89 21.30 -17.62
C GLY A 19 10.03 20.19 -17.03
N LEU A 20 10.41 18.94 -17.27
CA LEU A 20 9.92 17.80 -16.52
C LEU A 20 10.40 17.98 -15.07
N ALA A 21 9.57 18.62 -14.24
CA ALA A 21 9.77 18.58 -12.80
C ALA A 21 9.74 17.11 -12.40
N ALA A 22 10.90 16.55 -12.08
CA ALA A 22 11.01 15.20 -11.54
C ALA A 22 10.15 15.17 -10.27
N GLN A 23 9.00 14.48 -10.33
CA GLN A 23 8.16 14.30 -9.17
C GLN A 23 8.97 13.54 -8.12
N THR A 24 9.33 14.22 -7.06
CA THR A 24 10.03 13.62 -5.92
C THR A 24 9.07 12.62 -5.28
N ARG A 25 9.42 11.33 -5.40
CA ARG A 25 8.63 10.25 -4.78
C ARG A 25 8.62 10.44 -3.27
N PRO A 26 7.48 10.21 -2.60
CA PRO A 26 7.40 10.26 -1.14
C PRO A 26 8.43 9.34 -0.48
N ASN A 27 8.95 9.77 0.66
CA ASN A 27 9.90 9.03 1.46
C ASN A 27 9.21 8.61 2.76
N PHE A 28 9.11 7.30 2.99
CA PHE A 28 8.37 6.71 4.11
C PHE A 28 9.21 6.36 5.37
N PRO A 29 10.56 6.40 5.41
CA PRO A 29 11.32 5.93 6.55
C PRO A 29 10.92 6.58 7.86
N GLY A 30 10.89 5.77 8.90
CA GLY A 30 10.58 6.20 10.26
C GLY A 30 9.84 5.16 11.06
N GLN A 31 9.57 5.51 12.31
CA GLN A 31 8.71 4.76 13.21
C GLN A 31 7.32 5.36 13.15
N TRP A 32 6.32 4.50 12.95
CA TRP A 32 4.94 4.89 12.73
C TRP A 32 4.02 4.18 13.69
N THR A 33 3.13 4.93 14.33
CA THR A 33 2.09 4.39 15.22
C THR A 33 0.73 4.71 14.67
N ARG A 34 -0.16 3.70 14.61
CA ARG A 34 -1.53 3.86 14.14
C ARG A 34 -2.29 4.82 15.04
N GLU A 35 -2.92 5.83 14.48
CA GLU A 35 -3.86 6.66 15.18
C GLU A 35 -5.12 5.87 15.54
N PRO A 36 -5.71 6.09 16.73
CA PRO A 36 -7.03 5.56 17.01
C PRO A 36 -8.00 6.01 15.94
N ALA A 37 -8.84 5.10 15.45
CA ALA A 37 -9.94 5.51 14.59
C ALA A 37 -10.73 6.59 15.31
N PRO A 38 -11.10 7.71 14.66
CA PRO A 38 -12.00 8.68 15.26
C PRO A 38 -13.21 7.90 15.75
N THR A 39 -13.57 8.12 17.02
CA THR A 39 -14.73 7.46 17.65
C THR A 39 -15.92 7.84 16.79
N ALA A 40 -16.33 6.97 15.89
CA ALA A 40 -17.51 7.19 15.06
C ALA A 40 -18.67 7.24 16.02
N THR A 41 -19.18 8.44 16.28
CA THR A 41 -20.55 8.64 16.71
C THR A 41 -21.37 7.86 15.69
N ALA A 42 -22.00 6.79 16.15
CA ALA A 42 -22.68 5.77 15.39
C ALA A 42 -23.31 6.29 14.07
N GLN A 43 -22.62 6.14 12.96
CA GLN A 43 -23.23 6.07 11.66
C GLN A 43 -23.21 4.60 11.23
N ALA A 44 -24.31 3.95 11.56
CA ALA A 44 -24.64 2.63 11.06
C ALA A 44 -24.68 2.69 9.53
N GLY A 45 -23.73 2.00 8.90
CA GLY A 45 -23.77 1.84 7.46
C GLY A 45 -22.40 1.64 6.83
N ALA A 46 -21.76 0.48 7.07
CA ALA A 46 -20.90 -0.23 6.11
C ALA A 46 -20.33 -1.48 6.78
N GLY A 47 -20.94 -2.62 6.56
CA GLY A 47 -20.25 -3.89 6.43
C GLY A 47 -19.61 -4.51 7.68
N GLN A 48 -20.25 -4.49 8.84
CA GLN A 48 -20.00 -5.51 9.85
C GLN A 48 -20.76 -6.77 9.41
N VAL A 49 -20.10 -7.68 8.74
CA VAL A 49 -20.63 -9.03 8.58
C VAL A 49 -20.47 -9.72 9.93
N GLU A 50 -21.53 -9.71 10.69
CA GLU A 50 -21.68 -10.54 11.88
C GLU A 50 -21.91 -11.97 11.37
N THR A 51 -20.83 -12.75 11.29
CA THR A 51 -20.98 -14.18 11.01
C THR A 51 -21.64 -14.82 12.23
N ALA A 52 -22.60 -15.72 11.97
CA ALA A 52 -23.47 -16.38 12.96
C ALA A 52 -22.74 -17.15 14.09
N ARG A 53 -21.44 -16.99 14.27
CA ARG A 53 -20.60 -17.58 15.32
C ARG A 53 -19.78 -16.58 16.10
N GLY A 54 -20.09 -15.26 16.06
CA GLY A 54 -19.47 -14.28 16.95
C GLY A 54 -17.96 -14.08 16.76
N VAL A 55 -17.35 -14.62 15.73
CA VAL A 55 -15.96 -14.32 15.36
C VAL A 55 -15.99 -12.98 14.64
N ARG A 56 -15.73 -11.91 15.36
CA ARG A 56 -15.40 -10.62 14.75
C ARG A 56 -14.11 -10.83 13.97
N LEU A 57 -14.22 -10.99 12.67
CA LEU A 57 -13.08 -10.80 11.78
C LEU A 57 -12.69 -9.32 11.92
N GLY A 58 -11.83 -9.04 12.89
CA GLY A 58 -11.40 -7.69 13.21
C GLY A 58 -10.91 -7.02 11.94
N ASN A 59 -11.27 -5.76 11.78
CA ASN A 59 -10.69 -4.93 10.73
C ASN A 59 -9.16 -4.98 10.85
N MET A 60 -8.52 -5.77 9.98
CA MET A 60 -7.06 -5.97 9.99
C MET A 60 -6.29 -4.68 9.65
N GLY A 61 -7.01 -3.58 9.46
CA GLY A 61 -6.44 -2.27 9.14
C GLY A 61 -5.55 -2.34 7.90
N SER A 62 -4.37 -1.75 8.00
CA SER A 62 -3.38 -1.77 6.91
C SER A 62 -2.75 -3.16 6.68
N GLY A 63 -2.95 -4.11 7.58
CA GLY A 63 -2.23 -5.39 7.59
C GLY A 63 -0.85 -5.32 8.26
N TRP A 64 -0.40 -4.14 8.70
CA TRP A 64 0.93 -3.95 9.33
C TRP A 64 0.85 -3.66 10.84
N GLY A 65 -0.32 -3.85 11.44
CA GLY A 65 -0.50 -3.72 12.89
C GLY A 65 -0.50 -2.28 13.40
N PRO A 66 -0.43 -2.12 14.75
CA PRO A 66 -0.54 -0.80 15.38
C PRO A 66 0.76 0.00 15.34
N ARG A 67 1.90 -0.64 15.22
CA ARG A 67 3.22 0.01 15.16
C ARG A 67 4.07 -0.65 14.10
N MET A 68 4.81 0.16 13.36
CA MET A 68 5.73 -0.31 12.34
C MET A 68 6.94 0.60 12.21
N THR A 69 8.05 0.02 11.79
CA THR A 69 9.24 0.73 11.35
C THR A 69 9.40 0.54 9.85
N ILE A 70 9.50 1.62 9.12
CA ILE A 70 9.75 1.60 7.67
C ILE A 70 11.18 2.05 7.42
N THR A 71 11.91 1.26 6.61
CA THR A 71 13.15 1.67 5.98
C THR A 71 12.99 1.61 4.46
N GLN A 72 13.55 2.59 3.77
CA GLN A 72 13.43 2.71 2.32
C GLN A 72 14.75 3.16 1.73
N ASP A 73 15.13 2.53 0.62
CA ASP A 73 16.20 2.99 -0.26
C ASP A 73 15.64 3.18 -1.69
N ALA A 74 16.51 3.43 -2.66
CA ALA A 74 16.10 3.64 -4.05
C ALA A 74 15.42 2.41 -4.68
N SER A 75 15.68 1.21 -4.16
CA SER A 75 15.29 -0.08 -4.74
C SER A 75 14.27 -0.85 -3.90
N ARG A 76 14.19 -0.60 -2.60
CA ARG A 76 13.46 -1.43 -1.64
C ARG A 76 12.73 -0.60 -0.59
N LEU A 77 11.57 -1.12 -0.20
CA LEU A 77 10.85 -0.73 1.00
C LEU A 77 10.82 -1.93 1.95
N LYS A 78 11.25 -1.76 3.19
CA LYS A 78 11.13 -2.77 4.25
C LYS A 78 10.20 -2.23 5.34
N VAL A 79 9.22 -3.04 5.74
CA VAL A 79 8.26 -2.74 6.80
C VAL A 79 8.41 -3.79 7.89
N GLU A 80 8.80 -3.38 9.08
CA GLU A 80 8.85 -4.22 10.28
C GLU A 80 7.65 -3.92 11.17
N CYS A 81 6.83 -4.91 11.41
CA CYS A 81 5.56 -4.76 12.12
C CYS A 81 5.61 -5.40 13.51
N ALA A 82 5.29 -4.62 14.53
CA ALA A 82 5.11 -5.13 15.89
C ALA A 82 3.61 -5.39 16.16
N TYR A 83 3.18 -6.64 16.05
CA TYR A 83 1.80 -7.04 16.34
C TYR A 83 1.56 -7.33 17.81
N PHE A 84 2.60 -7.78 18.50
CA PHE A 84 2.53 -8.26 19.88
C PHE A 84 3.07 -7.23 20.85
N ALA A 85 2.67 -7.34 22.10
CA ALA A 85 3.25 -6.52 23.16
C ALA A 85 4.73 -6.89 23.35
N PRO A 86 5.58 -5.95 23.82
CA PRO A 86 7.00 -6.23 24.04
C PRO A 86 7.28 -7.42 24.97
N LYS A 87 6.30 -7.79 25.81
CA LYS A 87 6.40 -8.93 26.75
C LYS A 87 6.25 -10.30 26.07
N ASP A 88 5.68 -10.34 24.87
CA ASP A 88 5.36 -11.62 24.20
C ASP A 88 6.56 -12.25 23.51
N MET A 89 7.74 -11.61 23.53
CA MET A 89 9.00 -12.06 22.94
C MET A 89 8.87 -12.59 21.50
N GLN A 90 7.84 -12.17 20.79
CA GLN A 90 7.63 -12.56 19.40
C GLN A 90 8.42 -11.64 18.48
N PRO A 91 9.16 -12.18 17.51
CA PRO A 91 9.88 -11.36 16.57
C PRO A 91 8.90 -10.54 15.71
N PRO A 92 9.29 -9.34 15.26
CA PRO A 92 8.47 -8.55 14.36
C PRO A 92 8.27 -9.30 13.05
N LEU A 93 7.12 -9.11 12.42
CA LEU A 93 6.92 -9.53 11.03
C LEU A 93 7.65 -8.55 10.11
N ILE A 94 8.39 -9.08 9.16
CA ILE A 94 9.19 -8.30 8.21
C ILE A 94 8.64 -8.53 6.81
N PHE A 95 8.32 -7.43 6.13
CA PHE A 95 7.93 -7.41 4.73
C PHE A 95 8.93 -6.61 3.92
N VAL A 96 9.35 -7.13 2.79
CA VAL A 96 10.26 -6.47 1.87
C VAL A 96 9.58 -6.36 0.50
N TYR A 97 9.65 -5.19 -0.10
CA TYR A 97 9.07 -4.91 -1.41
C TYR A 97 10.11 -4.27 -2.32
N ALA A 98 10.27 -4.80 -3.53
CA ALA A 98 11.07 -4.17 -4.57
C ALA A 98 10.30 -2.99 -5.18
N LEU A 99 10.92 -1.80 -5.23
CA LEU A 99 10.27 -0.57 -5.71
C LEU A 99 10.33 -0.38 -7.24
N ASN A 100 10.89 -1.35 -7.95
CA ASN A 100 11.01 -1.37 -9.41
C ASN A 100 9.89 -2.15 -10.12
N GLY A 101 8.86 -2.58 -9.39
CA GLY A 101 7.75 -3.36 -9.95
C GLY A 101 8.03 -4.86 -10.12
N THR A 102 9.17 -5.37 -9.67
CA THR A 102 9.39 -6.82 -9.63
C THR A 102 8.65 -7.47 -8.47
N GLU A 103 8.23 -8.72 -8.65
CA GLU A 103 7.58 -9.49 -7.58
C GLU A 103 8.60 -9.83 -6.48
N THR A 104 8.14 -9.78 -5.25
CA THR A 104 8.87 -10.19 -4.05
C THR A 104 8.05 -11.17 -3.25
N GLU A 105 8.73 -12.16 -2.66
CA GLU A 105 8.11 -13.13 -1.78
C GLU A 105 8.40 -12.76 -0.33
N ASN A 106 7.34 -12.64 0.47
CA ASN A 106 7.42 -12.45 1.90
C ASN A 106 6.88 -13.68 2.62
N SER A 107 7.67 -14.23 3.51
CA SER A 107 7.28 -15.38 4.30
C SER A 107 6.90 -14.93 5.70
N VAL A 108 5.64 -15.07 6.05
CA VAL A 108 5.09 -14.65 7.33
C VAL A 108 4.49 -15.83 8.09
N MET A 109 4.65 -15.83 9.41
CA MET A 109 3.95 -16.75 10.29
C MET A 109 2.55 -16.21 10.56
N MET A 110 1.53 -16.91 10.08
CA MET A 110 0.13 -16.56 10.31
C MET A 110 -0.55 -17.72 11.06
N GLY A 111 -0.84 -17.49 12.33
CA GLY A 111 -1.42 -18.54 13.18
C GLY A 111 -0.50 -19.76 13.32
N ARG A 112 -0.94 -20.94 12.87
CA ARG A 112 -0.20 -22.20 12.99
C ARG A 112 0.68 -22.54 11.79
N GLY A 113 0.77 -21.68 10.79
CA GLY A 113 1.46 -21.98 9.54
C GLY A 113 2.26 -20.84 8.97
N ARG A 114 3.27 -21.21 8.18
CA ARG A 114 4.02 -20.28 7.35
C ARG A 114 3.22 -20.01 6.09
N GLN A 115 3.01 -18.75 5.78
CA GLN A 115 2.36 -18.31 4.56
C GLN A 115 3.35 -17.55 3.68
N VAL A 116 3.37 -17.88 2.40
CA VAL A 116 4.11 -17.10 1.39
C VAL A 116 3.16 -16.12 0.72
N GLN A 117 3.56 -14.87 0.70
CA GLN A 117 2.83 -13.78 0.07
C GLN A 117 3.66 -13.25 -1.09
N VAL A 118 3.11 -13.27 -2.29
CA VAL A 118 3.76 -12.69 -3.48
C VAL A 118 3.23 -11.28 -3.67
N SER A 119 4.13 -10.31 -3.65
CA SER A 119 3.77 -8.89 -3.70
C SER A 119 4.52 -8.17 -4.82
N LYS A 120 3.84 -7.21 -5.44
CA LYS A 120 4.40 -6.29 -6.44
C LYS A 120 4.16 -4.86 -5.98
N ALA A 121 5.21 -4.03 -5.95
CA ALA A 121 5.11 -2.63 -5.54
C ALA A 121 5.42 -1.71 -6.72
N GLU A 122 4.52 -0.77 -7.01
CA GLU A 122 4.62 0.16 -8.12
C GLU A 122 4.26 1.57 -7.69
N TRP A 123 4.94 2.56 -8.26
CA TRP A 123 4.61 3.96 -8.05
C TRP A 123 3.53 4.43 -9.03
N VAL A 124 2.45 4.94 -8.49
CA VAL A 124 1.40 5.63 -9.25
C VAL A 124 1.41 7.08 -8.80
N ARG A 125 2.06 7.95 -9.56
CA ARG A 125 2.34 9.35 -9.16
C ARG A 125 3.07 9.38 -7.81
N ASN A 126 2.46 9.98 -6.78
CA ASN A 126 3.01 10.12 -5.42
C ASN A 126 2.50 9.04 -4.45
N THR A 127 1.88 7.98 -4.96
CA THR A 127 1.35 6.87 -4.16
C THR A 127 2.12 5.61 -4.48
N LEU A 128 2.62 4.92 -3.46
CA LEU A 128 3.15 3.58 -3.63
C LEU A 128 2.01 2.58 -3.50
N VAL A 129 1.78 1.80 -4.54
CA VAL A 129 0.75 0.76 -4.59
C VAL A 129 1.42 -0.59 -4.47
N ILE A 130 1.09 -1.34 -3.43
CA ILE A 130 1.57 -2.71 -3.18
C ILE A 130 0.39 -3.65 -3.39
N THR A 131 0.48 -4.51 -4.40
CA THR A 131 -0.51 -5.55 -4.67
C THR A 131 0.04 -6.88 -4.20
N THR A 132 -0.66 -7.54 -3.27
CA THR A 132 -0.28 -8.83 -2.69
C THR A 132 -1.30 -9.89 -3.05
N ARG A 133 -0.83 -11.02 -3.56
CA ARG A 133 -1.66 -12.20 -3.85
C ARG A 133 -1.50 -13.21 -2.72
N HIS A 134 -2.62 -13.65 -2.19
CA HIS A 134 -2.73 -14.70 -1.19
C HIS A 134 -3.38 -15.90 -1.82
N THR A 135 -2.70 -17.02 -1.82
CA THR A 135 -3.22 -18.30 -2.32
C THR A 135 -3.47 -19.23 -1.15
N PHE A 136 -4.66 -19.77 -1.06
CA PHE A 136 -5.06 -20.72 -0.01
C PHE A 136 -6.07 -21.73 -0.56
N ASN A 137 -6.23 -22.85 0.14
CA ASN A 137 -7.21 -23.85 -0.24
C ASN A 137 -8.53 -23.59 0.49
N HIS A 138 -9.63 -23.67 -0.26
CA HIS A 138 -10.97 -23.57 0.30
C HIS A 138 -11.18 -24.69 1.34
N PRO A 139 -11.62 -24.38 2.55
CA PRO A 139 -11.67 -25.36 3.64
C PRO A 139 -12.62 -26.54 3.39
N GLU A 140 -13.70 -26.32 2.61
CA GLU A 140 -14.70 -27.34 2.33
C GLU A 140 -14.48 -28.07 1.01
N THR A 141 -14.03 -27.36 -0.03
CA THR A 141 -13.89 -27.95 -1.37
C THR A 141 -12.48 -28.36 -1.74
N GLY A 142 -11.48 -27.90 -0.98
CA GLY A 142 -10.05 -28.11 -1.28
C GLY A 142 -9.56 -27.33 -2.51
N GLN A 143 -10.42 -26.57 -3.19
CA GLN A 143 -10.04 -25.76 -4.34
C GLN A 143 -9.07 -24.66 -3.96
N THR A 144 -8.08 -24.43 -4.79
CA THR A 144 -7.15 -23.30 -4.63
C THR A 144 -7.86 -21.99 -4.99
N ILE A 145 -7.86 -21.05 -4.04
CA ILE A 145 -8.43 -19.71 -4.19
C ILE A 145 -7.30 -18.71 -4.09
N THR A 146 -7.35 -17.70 -4.95
CA THR A 146 -6.45 -16.55 -4.89
C THR A 146 -7.26 -15.31 -4.51
N SER A 147 -6.79 -14.60 -3.48
CA SER A 147 -7.32 -13.32 -3.04
C SER A 147 -6.28 -12.23 -3.26
N GLU A 148 -6.70 -11.05 -3.65
CA GLU A 148 -5.83 -9.90 -3.84
C GLU A 148 -6.08 -8.86 -2.76
N VAL A 149 -4.98 -8.34 -2.21
CA VAL A 149 -4.96 -7.20 -1.29
C VAL A 149 -4.09 -6.11 -1.92
N LYS A 150 -4.66 -4.92 -2.06
CA LYS A 150 -3.97 -3.76 -2.59
C LYS A 150 -3.81 -2.71 -1.50
N GLN A 151 -2.58 -2.37 -1.16
CA GLN A 151 -2.22 -1.33 -0.18
C GLN A 151 -1.72 -0.10 -0.93
N LYS A 152 -2.29 1.07 -0.63
CA LYS A 152 -1.89 2.37 -1.22
C LYS A 152 -1.31 3.24 -0.11
N LEU A 153 -0.03 3.58 -0.24
CA LEU A 153 0.70 4.39 0.72
C LEU A 153 0.88 5.80 0.18
N SER A 154 0.51 6.79 0.97
CA SER A 154 0.73 8.20 0.67
C SER A 154 1.12 8.99 1.92
N ILE A 155 1.94 10.02 1.76
CA ILE A 155 2.28 10.99 2.80
C ILE A 155 1.34 12.18 2.66
N GLU A 156 0.53 12.44 3.67
CA GLU A 156 -0.37 13.61 3.72
C GLU A 156 0.33 14.82 4.34
N SER A 157 1.19 14.60 5.33
CA SER A 157 2.14 15.57 5.89
C SER A 157 3.42 14.84 6.32
N PRO A 158 4.54 15.53 6.64
CA PRO A 158 5.81 14.88 6.98
C PRO A 158 5.72 13.85 8.12
N ASP A 159 4.72 13.96 8.98
CA ASP A 159 4.46 13.12 10.13
C ASP A 159 3.18 12.25 9.98
N LEU A 160 2.51 12.29 8.82
CA LEU A 160 1.23 11.61 8.61
C LEU A 160 1.26 10.72 7.37
N LEU A 161 1.27 9.41 7.60
CA LEU A 161 1.19 8.37 6.57
C LEU A 161 -0.23 7.80 6.51
N ILE A 162 -0.78 7.77 5.31
CA ILE A 162 -2.05 7.13 5.02
C ILE A 162 -1.81 5.80 4.33
N VAL A 163 -2.47 4.75 4.81
CA VAL A 163 -2.50 3.44 4.18
C VAL A 163 -3.94 3.06 3.90
N GLU A 164 -4.31 3.08 2.63
CA GLU A 164 -5.59 2.57 2.16
C GLU A 164 -5.43 1.12 1.71
N VAL A 165 -6.34 0.25 2.13
CA VAL A 165 -6.29 -1.17 1.78
C VAL A 165 -7.58 -1.58 1.14
N GLU A 166 -7.48 -2.03 -0.10
CA GLU A 166 -8.56 -2.66 -0.84
C GLU A 166 -8.35 -4.18 -0.80
N ARG A 167 -9.38 -4.91 -0.43
CA ARG A 167 -9.38 -6.38 -0.42
C ARG A 167 -10.44 -6.90 -1.36
N SER A 168 -10.07 -7.81 -2.24
CA SER A 168 -11.06 -8.60 -2.97
C SER A 168 -11.87 -9.45 -1.99
N GLY A 169 -13.13 -9.68 -2.29
CA GLY A 169 -13.96 -10.56 -1.48
C GLY A 169 -13.35 -11.96 -1.38
N VAL A 170 -13.33 -12.52 -0.19
CA VAL A 170 -12.83 -13.89 0.06
C VAL A 170 -14.03 -14.76 0.40
N LEU A 171 -14.06 -15.98 -0.16
CA LEU A 171 -15.14 -16.97 0.06
C LEU A 171 -16.55 -16.40 -0.23
N GLY A 172 -16.67 -15.58 -1.29
CA GLY A 172 -17.95 -14.98 -1.69
C GLY A 172 -18.37 -13.75 -0.89
N GLY A 173 -17.54 -13.29 0.04
CA GLY A 173 -17.76 -12.03 0.76
C GLY A 173 -17.59 -10.80 -0.16
N PRO A 174 -18.19 -9.66 0.18
CA PRO A 174 -18.02 -8.44 -0.60
C PRO A 174 -16.57 -7.90 -0.49
N PRO A 175 -16.09 -7.19 -1.53
CA PRO A 175 -14.83 -6.46 -1.43
C PRO A 175 -14.93 -5.38 -0.34
N SER A 176 -13.81 -5.06 0.28
CA SER A 176 -13.75 -4.06 1.35
C SER A 176 -12.60 -3.09 1.16
N THR A 177 -12.82 -1.85 1.57
CA THR A 177 -11.78 -0.81 1.62
C THR A 177 -11.67 -0.29 3.03
N THR A 178 -10.42 -0.16 3.51
CA THR A 178 -10.13 0.42 4.84
C THR A 178 -9.05 1.48 4.69
N ARG A 179 -9.19 2.58 5.43
CA ARG A 179 -8.17 3.63 5.53
C ARG A 179 -7.60 3.65 6.94
N THR A 180 -6.29 3.63 7.04
CA THR A 180 -5.56 3.65 8.31
C THR A 180 -4.58 4.81 8.29
N THR A 181 -4.60 5.61 9.35
CA THR A 181 -3.69 6.74 9.55
C THR A 181 -2.61 6.35 10.55
N TYR A 182 -1.38 6.70 10.23
CA TYR A 182 -0.21 6.51 11.08
C TYR A 182 0.50 7.83 11.32
N ARG A 183 0.89 8.07 12.57
CA ARG A 183 1.70 9.21 12.98
C ARG A 183 3.13 8.79 13.20
N LYS A 184 4.05 9.63 12.72
CA LYS A 184 5.50 9.46 12.89
C LYS A 184 5.93 9.86 14.30
N HIS A 185 6.89 9.14 14.83
CA HIS A 185 7.58 9.44 16.10
C HIS A 185 9.05 9.77 15.87
#